data_161f0463c0719dffa728a3aeb5cefbeb
#
_entry.id   161f0463c0719dffa728a3aeb5cefbeb
#
_cell.length_a   1.000
_cell.length_b   1.000
_cell.length_c   1.000
_cell.angle_alpha   90.00
_cell.angle_beta   90.00
_cell.angle_gamma   90.00
#
_symmetry.space_group_name_H-M   'P 1'
#
loop_
_entity.id
_entity.type
_entity.pdbx_description
1 polymer ?
#
loop_
_entity_poly.entity_id
_entity_poly.type
_entity_poly.pdbx_seq_one_letter_code
_entity_poly.pdbx_strand_id
1 'polypeptide(L)'
;MSARTLMAAAVLATSAPAMAETPTAGPTIPTPVSAAIDPAAEVLTFETERHSRLTLPVLVEGTGPFAFMIDTGSQATAVTHEIRTTANLAPAGTAVLVGMASRREVELASVRRIEFGTNSYTNFSAPVLSRENVGADGIIGLDALQDFRVLIDFRKQTIAVEDASVKEKRGGFEIVVRARSRLGQLLITDATVEGVKVTVIIDTGAQASLGNMALRDKIRAKRAQEVITTDVNGVDIVGELAIVRSLNIEGLALTDVPLTFADTPAFDALGLRDQPVLSIGMQHLALFDRVAIDFGRQRILFDVPADVARALRQAKQSANYRPRY
;
A
#
# COMPACT_ATOMS: atom_id res chain seq x y z
N MET A 1 -32.76 3.04 -10.83
CA MET A 1 -31.85 2.16 -10.09
C MET A 1 -30.50 2.86 -10.05
N SER A 2 -30.06 3.31 -8.88
CA SER A 2 -28.82 4.09 -8.76
C SER A 2 -27.65 3.11 -8.78
N ALA A 3 -26.76 3.21 -9.77
CA ALA A 3 -25.53 2.43 -9.82
C ALA A 3 -24.66 2.81 -8.62
N ARG A 4 -24.34 1.86 -7.76
CA ARG A 4 -23.36 2.05 -6.68
C ARG A 4 -21.97 2.02 -7.29
N THR A 5 -21.20 3.07 -7.06
CA THR A 5 -19.78 3.12 -7.45
C THR A 5 -18.95 2.61 -6.28
N LEU A 6 -18.19 1.55 -6.49
CA LEU A 6 -17.22 1.00 -5.53
C LEU A 6 -15.81 1.35 -5.99
N MET A 7 -14.96 1.77 -5.05
CA MET A 7 -13.53 1.94 -5.29
C MET A 7 -12.77 0.69 -4.82
N ALA A 8 -11.99 0.12 -5.71
CA ALA A 8 -10.93 -0.82 -5.35
C ALA A 8 -9.60 -0.17 -5.69
N ALA A 9 -8.69 -0.12 -4.74
CA ALA A 9 -7.32 0.22 -5.02
C ALA A 9 -6.62 -0.94 -5.73
N ALA A 10 -5.58 -0.60 -6.41
CA ALA A 10 -4.94 -1.47 -7.35
C ALA A 10 -4.04 -2.48 -6.67
N VAL A 11 -4.15 -3.68 -7.13
CA VAL A 11 -3.02 -4.59 -7.15
C VAL A 11 -2.15 -4.19 -8.33
N LEU A 12 -1.06 -3.47 -8.06
CA LEU A 12 -0.07 -3.10 -9.06
C LEU A 12 0.97 -4.22 -9.17
N ALA A 13 0.94 -5.00 -10.26
CA ALA A 13 1.99 -5.93 -10.62
C ALA A 13 2.81 -5.35 -11.78
N THR A 14 4.10 -5.09 -11.58
CA THR A 14 4.99 -4.61 -12.65
C THR A 14 5.60 -5.77 -13.41
N SER A 15 5.53 -5.74 -14.74
CA SER A 15 6.30 -6.62 -15.64
C SER A 15 7.36 -5.79 -16.36
N ALA A 16 8.65 -6.14 -16.19
CA ALA A 16 9.75 -5.56 -16.96
C ALA A 16 10.18 -6.50 -18.07
N PRO A 17 10.52 -5.99 -19.28
CA PRO A 17 11.14 -6.80 -20.32
C PRO A 17 12.62 -7.04 -20.01
N ALA A 18 13.09 -8.27 -20.24
CA ALA A 18 14.48 -8.63 -20.12
C ALA A 18 15.27 -8.14 -21.34
N MET A 19 16.34 -7.39 -21.10
CA MET A 19 17.43 -7.16 -22.06
C MET A 19 18.75 -7.27 -21.33
N ALA A 20 19.60 -8.18 -21.81
CA ALA A 20 20.94 -8.42 -21.31
C ALA A 20 21.95 -7.57 -22.07
N GLU A 21 22.86 -6.89 -21.34
CA GLU A 21 24.22 -6.58 -21.82
C GLU A 21 25.12 -6.21 -20.65
N THR A 22 26.31 -6.84 -20.61
CA THR A 22 27.38 -6.64 -19.64
C THR A 22 28.28 -5.46 -20.02
N PRO A 23 28.77 -4.66 -19.08
CA PRO A 23 30.03 -3.95 -19.26
C PRO A 23 31.07 -4.18 -18.15
N THR A 24 32.29 -4.16 -18.58
CA THR A 24 33.60 -4.31 -17.97
C THR A 24 33.90 -3.32 -16.85
N ALA A 25 34.65 -3.79 -15.84
CA ALA A 25 35.05 -3.09 -14.64
C ALA A 25 36.17 -2.05 -14.83
N GLY A 26 36.07 -0.90 -14.15
CA GLY A 26 37.13 0.09 -13.90
C GLY A 26 37.25 0.43 -12.41
N PRO A 27 38.36 1.03 -11.92
CA PRO A 27 38.79 0.95 -10.52
C PRO A 27 38.02 1.86 -9.54
N THR A 28 37.81 1.32 -8.36
CA THR A 28 37.02 1.82 -7.22
C THR A 28 37.73 2.88 -6.37
N ILE A 29 37.00 3.94 -6.03
CA ILE A 29 37.30 4.90 -4.94
C ILE A 29 36.26 4.65 -3.84
N PRO A 30 36.62 4.52 -2.55
CA PRO A 30 35.64 4.22 -1.51
C PRO A 30 34.79 5.46 -1.17
N THR A 31 33.49 5.36 -1.36
CA THR A 31 32.47 6.36 -0.98
C THR A 31 31.78 5.92 0.32
N PRO A 32 31.29 6.84 1.17
CA PRO A 32 30.64 6.46 2.43
C PRO A 32 29.36 5.67 2.18
N VAL A 33 29.13 4.69 3.05
CA VAL A 33 28.02 3.74 3.00
C VAL A 33 26.69 4.49 3.12
N SER A 34 26.15 4.91 1.97
CA SER A 34 24.72 5.07 1.77
C SER A 34 24.19 3.68 1.46
N ALA A 35 23.17 3.23 2.14
CA ALA A 35 22.47 2.00 1.78
C ALA A 35 21.72 2.27 0.45
N ALA A 36 22.48 2.30 -0.65
CA ALA A 36 21.94 2.34 -2.00
C ALA A 36 21.38 0.94 -2.28
N ILE A 37 20.08 0.86 -2.45
CA ILE A 37 19.41 -0.35 -2.95
C ILE A 37 19.94 -0.56 -4.38
N ASP A 38 20.51 -1.73 -4.64
CA ASP A 38 20.97 -2.12 -5.97
C ASP A 38 19.74 -2.30 -6.89
N PRO A 39 19.54 -1.48 -7.93
CA PRO A 39 18.36 -1.58 -8.81
C PRO A 39 18.25 -2.98 -9.51
N ALA A 40 19.36 -3.65 -9.73
CA ALA A 40 19.36 -4.97 -10.34
C ALA A 40 18.94 -6.08 -9.36
N ALA A 41 19.28 -5.96 -8.06
CA ALA A 41 18.82 -6.86 -7.00
C ALA A 41 17.31 -6.69 -6.75
N GLU A 42 16.80 -5.47 -6.85
CA GLU A 42 15.41 -5.13 -6.66
C GLU A 42 14.49 -5.77 -7.73
N VAL A 43 14.89 -5.77 -8.99
CA VAL A 43 14.13 -6.39 -10.10
C VAL A 43 14.01 -7.91 -9.92
N LEU A 44 15.04 -8.58 -9.42
CA LEU A 44 15.01 -10.04 -9.16
C LEU A 44 14.12 -10.39 -7.96
N THR A 45 14.05 -9.54 -6.95
CA THR A 45 13.17 -9.72 -5.79
C THR A 45 11.69 -9.57 -6.18
N PHE A 46 11.36 -8.65 -7.08
CA PHE A 46 9.98 -8.41 -7.55
C PHE A 46 9.35 -9.62 -8.25
N GLU A 47 10.07 -10.39 -9.05
CA GLU A 47 9.51 -11.58 -9.72
C GLU A 47 9.23 -12.72 -8.73
N THR A 48 10.02 -12.84 -7.67
CA THR A 48 9.82 -13.84 -6.62
C THR A 48 8.69 -13.47 -5.68
N GLU A 49 8.50 -12.18 -5.41
CA GLU A 49 7.48 -11.66 -4.47
C GLU A 49 6.05 -11.63 -5.04
N ARG A 50 5.86 -11.77 -6.35
CA ARG A 50 4.51 -11.89 -6.94
C ARG A 50 3.65 -12.98 -6.29
N HIS A 51 4.27 -13.94 -5.62
CA HIS A 51 3.58 -15.04 -4.95
C HIS A 51 3.65 -15.01 -3.42
N SER A 52 4.35 -14.06 -2.81
CA SER A 52 4.50 -13.96 -1.35
C SER A 52 3.75 -12.76 -0.73
N ARG A 53 2.49 -12.53 -1.15
CA ARG A 53 1.64 -11.55 -0.49
C ARG A 53 1.33 -11.99 0.93
N LEU A 54 1.41 -11.05 1.87
CA LEU A 54 0.97 -11.29 3.23
C LEU A 54 -0.56 -11.47 3.23
N THR A 55 -1.00 -12.68 3.48
CA THR A 55 -2.41 -13.04 3.51
C THR A 55 -2.83 -13.51 4.88
N LEU A 56 -4.13 -13.39 5.17
CA LEU A 56 -4.78 -13.97 6.33
C LEU A 56 -5.66 -15.15 5.90
N PRO A 57 -5.74 -16.21 6.73
CA PRO A 57 -6.74 -17.25 6.55
C PRO A 57 -8.14 -16.70 6.87
N VAL A 58 -9.07 -16.84 5.94
CA VAL A 58 -10.46 -16.34 6.02
C VAL A 58 -11.43 -17.47 5.75
N LEU A 59 -12.46 -17.61 6.58
CA LEU A 59 -13.62 -18.42 6.27
C LEU A 59 -14.70 -17.53 5.61
N VAL A 60 -15.29 -18.02 4.54
CA VAL A 60 -16.40 -17.36 3.83
C VAL A 60 -17.62 -18.31 3.94
N GLU A 61 -18.69 -17.86 4.58
CA GLU A 61 -19.89 -18.68 4.87
C GLU A 61 -19.52 -20.01 5.59
N GLY A 62 -18.47 -20.00 6.42
CA GLY A 62 -17.95 -21.19 7.10
C GLY A 62 -17.11 -22.11 6.22
N THR A 63 -16.87 -21.77 4.94
CA THR A 63 -16.04 -22.53 4.00
C THR A 63 -14.63 -21.92 3.94
N GLY A 64 -13.60 -22.74 3.81
CA GLY A 64 -12.21 -22.30 3.74
C GLY A 64 -11.29 -23.14 4.64
N PRO A 65 -10.13 -22.64 5.10
CA PRO A 65 -9.70 -21.23 4.97
C PRO A 65 -9.21 -20.87 3.57
N PHE A 66 -9.52 -19.66 3.15
CA PHE A 66 -9.01 -19.01 1.93
C PHE A 66 -7.94 -17.97 2.28
N ALA A 67 -6.98 -17.73 1.38
CA ALA A 67 -5.92 -16.76 1.57
C ALA A 67 -6.38 -15.36 1.10
N PHE A 68 -6.78 -14.48 2.01
CA PHE A 68 -7.16 -13.10 1.71
C PHE A 68 -6.01 -12.14 1.96
N MET A 69 -5.76 -11.25 1.01
CA MET A 69 -4.87 -10.10 1.26
C MET A 69 -5.62 -8.99 1.99
N ILE A 70 -4.92 -8.21 2.79
CA ILE A 70 -5.41 -6.95 3.35
C ILE A 70 -5.01 -5.83 2.42
N ASP A 71 -6.00 -5.08 1.94
CA ASP A 71 -5.78 -3.96 1.02
C ASP A 71 -6.38 -2.68 1.62
N THR A 72 -5.50 -1.86 2.21
CA THR A 72 -5.88 -0.57 2.80
C THR A 72 -6.09 0.52 1.75
N GLY A 73 -5.84 0.25 0.49
CA GLY A 73 -6.21 1.07 -0.64
C GLY A 73 -7.59 0.74 -1.21
N SER A 74 -8.12 -0.48 -0.97
CA SER A 74 -9.43 -0.90 -1.45
C SER A 74 -10.55 -0.48 -0.49
N GLN A 75 -11.60 0.15 -1.01
CA GLN A 75 -12.80 0.52 -0.22
C GLN A 75 -13.73 -0.66 0.04
N ALA A 76 -13.64 -1.72 -0.74
CA ALA A 76 -14.55 -2.86 -0.67
C ALA A 76 -13.81 -4.17 -0.47
N THR A 77 -14.34 -5.00 0.43
CA THR A 77 -13.98 -6.40 0.57
C THR A 77 -14.48 -7.16 -0.65
N ALA A 78 -13.59 -7.92 -1.32
CA ALA A 78 -13.87 -8.61 -2.57
C ALA A 78 -13.57 -10.10 -2.47
N VAL A 79 -14.24 -10.88 -3.29
CA VAL A 79 -14.03 -12.33 -3.44
C VAL A 79 -13.65 -12.67 -4.88
N THR A 80 -13.03 -13.83 -5.09
CA THR A 80 -12.77 -14.32 -6.45
C THR A 80 -13.92 -15.18 -6.98
N HIS A 81 -13.91 -15.45 -8.29
CA HIS A 81 -14.87 -16.36 -8.92
C HIS A 81 -14.84 -17.76 -8.30
N GLU A 82 -13.66 -18.21 -7.88
CA GLU A 82 -13.45 -19.49 -7.21
C GLU A 82 -14.16 -19.53 -5.85
N ILE A 83 -14.02 -18.47 -5.03
CA ILE A 83 -14.72 -18.38 -3.74
C ILE A 83 -16.22 -18.29 -3.94
N ARG A 84 -16.69 -17.46 -4.90
CA ARG A 84 -18.12 -17.38 -5.21
C ARG A 84 -18.71 -18.76 -5.47
N THR A 85 -18.00 -19.59 -6.25
CA THR A 85 -18.45 -20.95 -6.59
C THR A 85 -18.35 -21.88 -5.39
N THR A 86 -17.20 -21.91 -4.71
CA THR A 86 -16.91 -22.85 -3.62
C THR A 86 -17.77 -22.60 -2.40
N ALA A 87 -18.00 -21.33 -2.04
CA ALA A 87 -18.86 -20.92 -0.91
C ALA A 87 -20.33 -20.74 -1.32
N ASN A 88 -20.70 -21.06 -2.58
CA ASN A 88 -22.06 -20.96 -3.14
C ASN A 88 -22.72 -19.60 -2.86
N LEU A 89 -22.00 -18.50 -3.16
CA LEU A 89 -22.51 -17.16 -2.92
C LEU A 89 -23.54 -16.75 -3.95
N ALA A 90 -24.68 -16.23 -3.47
CA ALA A 90 -25.75 -15.75 -4.34
C ALA A 90 -25.37 -14.45 -5.07
N PRO A 91 -25.84 -14.23 -6.31
CA PRO A 91 -25.63 -12.97 -7.00
C PRO A 91 -26.34 -11.82 -6.27
N ALA A 92 -25.68 -10.62 -6.25
CA ALA A 92 -26.18 -9.42 -5.58
C ALA A 92 -26.26 -8.20 -6.54
N GLY A 93 -26.29 -8.43 -7.85
CA GLY A 93 -26.33 -7.38 -8.88
C GLY A 93 -24.94 -7.06 -9.43
N THR A 94 -24.77 -5.82 -9.90
CA THR A 94 -23.52 -5.31 -10.46
C THR A 94 -23.15 -3.96 -9.85
N ALA A 95 -21.86 -3.57 -9.95
CA ALA A 95 -21.38 -2.25 -9.57
C ALA A 95 -20.21 -1.82 -10.46
N VAL A 96 -19.96 -0.52 -10.53
CA VAL A 96 -18.75 0.00 -11.18
C VAL A 96 -17.60 -0.05 -10.20
N LEU A 97 -16.61 -0.88 -10.50
CA LEU A 97 -15.33 -0.96 -9.80
C LEU A 97 -14.36 0.04 -10.40
N VAL A 98 -13.81 0.92 -9.57
CA VAL A 98 -12.78 1.88 -9.94
C VAL A 98 -11.43 1.33 -9.51
N GLY A 99 -10.65 0.86 -10.46
CA GLY A 99 -9.26 0.45 -10.27
C GLY A 99 -8.29 1.62 -10.49
N MET A 100 -7.01 1.31 -10.46
CA MET A 100 -5.95 2.30 -10.71
C MET A 100 -5.86 2.67 -12.20
N ALA A 101 -6.08 1.73 -13.10
CA ALA A 101 -6.00 1.96 -14.55
C ALA A 101 -7.38 2.13 -15.20
N SER A 102 -8.45 1.68 -14.56
CA SER A 102 -9.73 1.51 -15.23
C SER A 102 -10.96 1.68 -14.35
N ARG A 103 -12.11 1.82 -15.02
CA ARG A 103 -13.43 1.69 -14.42
C ARG A 103 -14.17 0.59 -15.17
N ARG A 104 -14.61 -0.44 -14.45
CA ARG A 104 -15.27 -1.59 -15.06
C ARG A 104 -16.50 -2.00 -14.25
N GLU A 105 -17.57 -2.39 -14.94
CA GLU A 105 -18.69 -3.05 -14.27
C GLU A 105 -18.27 -4.48 -13.88
N VAL A 106 -18.53 -4.83 -12.63
CA VAL A 106 -18.25 -6.15 -12.05
C VAL A 106 -19.50 -6.72 -11.40
N GLU A 107 -19.60 -8.04 -11.37
CA GLU A 107 -20.65 -8.74 -10.62
C GLU A 107 -20.43 -8.58 -9.12
N LEU A 108 -21.53 -8.57 -8.37
CA LEU A 108 -21.54 -8.61 -6.93
C LEU A 108 -22.06 -9.96 -6.42
N ALA A 109 -21.45 -10.49 -5.37
CA ALA A 109 -21.93 -11.63 -4.63
C ALA A 109 -22.42 -11.18 -3.24
N SER A 110 -23.54 -11.77 -2.79
CA SER A 110 -24.04 -11.55 -1.44
C SER A 110 -23.24 -12.41 -0.46
N VAL A 111 -22.63 -11.77 0.55
CA VAL A 111 -21.87 -12.44 1.59
C VAL A 111 -22.51 -12.14 2.94
N ARG A 112 -22.98 -13.19 3.64
CA ARG A 112 -23.54 -13.03 4.97
C ARG A 112 -22.46 -12.88 6.02
N ARG A 113 -21.33 -13.62 5.88
CA ARG A 113 -20.26 -13.58 6.86
C ARG A 113 -18.91 -14.01 6.29
N ILE A 114 -17.89 -13.25 6.64
CA ILE A 114 -16.49 -13.68 6.60
C ILE A 114 -15.93 -13.68 8.03
N GLU A 115 -14.98 -14.58 8.30
CA GLU A 115 -14.29 -14.69 9.59
C GLU A 115 -12.78 -14.70 9.37
N PHE A 116 -12.06 -13.87 10.11
CA PHE A 116 -10.61 -13.74 10.05
C PHE A 116 -10.04 -13.56 11.47
N GLY A 117 -9.27 -14.54 11.92
CA GLY A 117 -8.85 -14.62 13.32
C GLY A 117 -10.06 -14.72 14.25
N THR A 118 -10.14 -13.80 15.22
CA THR A 118 -11.29 -13.68 16.15
C THR A 118 -12.36 -12.70 15.67
N ASN A 119 -12.17 -12.09 14.50
CA ASN A 119 -13.02 -11.03 13.95
C ASN A 119 -13.96 -11.57 12.88
N SER A 120 -15.03 -10.83 12.62
CA SER A 120 -15.95 -11.14 11.53
C SER A 120 -16.54 -9.87 10.92
N TYR A 121 -16.86 -9.94 9.62
CA TYR A 121 -17.60 -8.92 8.89
C TYR A 121 -18.81 -9.55 8.21
N THR A 122 -19.97 -8.88 8.25
CA THR A 122 -21.25 -9.50 7.92
C THR A 122 -22.14 -8.64 7.03
N ASN A 123 -23.00 -9.31 6.24
CA ASN A 123 -24.10 -8.71 5.48
C ASN A 123 -23.64 -7.65 4.48
N PHE A 124 -22.77 -7.99 3.56
CA PHE A 124 -22.26 -7.09 2.52
C PHE A 124 -22.36 -7.70 1.12
N SER A 125 -22.16 -6.85 0.12
CA SER A 125 -22.08 -7.25 -1.29
C SER A 125 -20.62 -7.12 -1.73
N ALA A 126 -19.99 -8.23 -2.08
CA ALA A 126 -18.59 -8.29 -2.47
C ALA A 126 -18.45 -8.23 -4.00
N PRO A 127 -17.60 -7.37 -4.57
CA PRO A 127 -17.17 -7.50 -5.97
C PRO A 127 -16.55 -8.87 -6.22
N VAL A 128 -16.88 -9.46 -7.37
CA VAL A 128 -16.31 -10.75 -7.81
C VAL A 128 -15.22 -10.47 -8.83
N LEU A 129 -13.98 -10.85 -8.49
CA LEU A 129 -12.78 -10.50 -9.23
C LEU A 129 -12.07 -11.74 -9.77
N SER A 130 -11.18 -11.56 -10.75
CA SER A 130 -10.27 -12.62 -11.20
C SER A 130 -9.12 -12.80 -10.22
N ARG A 131 -8.88 -14.06 -9.81
CA ARG A 131 -7.78 -14.42 -8.91
C ARG A 131 -6.41 -14.04 -9.50
N GLU A 132 -6.25 -14.14 -10.81
CA GLU A 132 -5.01 -13.78 -11.51
C GLU A 132 -4.64 -12.31 -11.31
N ASN A 133 -5.64 -11.42 -11.31
CA ASN A 133 -5.45 -9.98 -11.12
C ASN A 133 -5.27 -9.62 -9.64
N VAL A 134 -6.00 -10.30 -8.75
CA VAL A 134 -5.92 -10.07 -7.30
C VAL A 134 -4.62 -10.65 -6.71
N GLY A 135 -4.18 -11.81 -7.19
CA GLY A 135 -3.02 -12.53 -6.66
C GLY A 135 -3.26 -13.19 -5.29
N ALA A 136 -4.52 -13.26 -4.84
CA ALA A 136 -4.98 -13.91 -3.62
C ALA A 136 -6.39 -14.47 -3.86
N ASP A 137 -6.95 -15.22 -2.89
CA ASP A 137 -8.31 -15.74 -3.01
C ASP A 137 -9.37 -14.65 -2.80
N GLY A 138 -9.02 -13.55 -2.13
CA GLY A 138 -9.88 -12.40 -1.91
C GLY A 138 -9.14 -11.22 -1.31
N ILE A 139 -9.89 -10.15 -1.08
CA ILE A 139 -9.41 -8.88 -0.52
C ILE A 139 -10.25 -8.55 0.72
N ILE A 140 -9.61 -8.21 1.83
CA ILE A 140 -10.24 -7.51 2.96
C ILE A 140 -9.99 -6.01 2.74
N GLY A 141 -11.06 -5.27 2.46
CA GLY A 141 -11.02 -3.84 2.20
C GLY A 141 -11.35 -2.98 3.42
N LEU A 142 -11.37 -1.67 3.20
CA LEU A 142 -11.62 -0.67 4.25
C LEU A 142 -13.01 -0.79 4.90
N ASP A 143 -14.01 -1.29 4.17
CA ASP A 143 -15.36 -1.54 4.68
C ASP A 143 -15.36 -2.51 5.88
N ALA A 144 -14.44 -3.48 5.87
CA ALA A 144 -14.27 -4.45 6.94
C ALA A 144 -13.22 -4.04 7.99
N LEU A 145 -12.43 -2.97 7.76
CA LEU A 145 -11.27 -2.62 8.59
C LEU A 145 -11.47 -1.40 9.52
N GLN A 146 -12.59 -0.67 9.42
CA GLN A 146 -12.78 0.63 10.08
C GLN A 146 -12.61 0.61 11.62
N ASP A 147 -12.98 -0.49 12.26
CA ASP A 147 -12.90 -0.63 13.73
C ASP A 147 -11.62 -1.36 14.18
N PHE A 148 -10.72 -1.64 13.24
CA PHE A 148 -9.55 -2.46 13.49
C PHE A 148 -8.24 -1.69 13.36
N ARG A 149 -7.19 -2.32 13.85
CA ARG A 149 -5.80 -1.97 13.61
C ARG A 149 -5.15 -3.11 12.80
N VAL A 150 -4.60 -2.77 11.65
CA VAL A 150 -3.79 -3.68 10.83
C VAL A 150 -2.35 -3.56 11.29
N LEU A 151 -1.74 -4.66 11.74
CA LEU A 151 -0.34 -4.74 12.13
C LEU A 151 0.42 -5.59 11.11
N ILE A 152 1.42 -5.01 10.48
CA ILE A 152 2.34 -5.68 9.56
C ILE A 152 3.69 -5.77 10.25
N ASP A 153 4.21 -6.98 10.43
CA ASP A 153 5.54 -7.25 10.97
C ASP A 153 6.41 -7.81 9.84
N PHE A 154 7.25 -6.96 9.26
CA PHE A 154 8.11 -7.33 8.13
C PHE A 154 9.26 -8.25 8.54
N ARG A 155 9.69 -8.21 9.82
CA ARG A 155 10.70 -9.15 10.34
C ARG A 155 10.18 -10.56 10.42
N LYS A 156 8.92 -10.71 10.82
CA LYS A 156 8.26 -12.02 10.97
C LYS A 156 7.50 -12.44 9.72
N GLN A 157 7.36 -11.54 8.74
CA GLN A 157 6.53 -11.73 7.55
C GLN A 157 5.09 -12.12 7.91
N THR A 158 4.51 -11.40 8.88
CA THR A 158 3.15 -11.64 9.35
C THR A 158 2.30 -10.38 9.25
N ILE A 159 1.00 -10.58 9.00
CA ILE A 159 -0.01 -9.55 9.08
C ILE A 159 -1.10 -9.99 10.05
N ALA A 160 -1.59 -9.07 10.88
CA ALA A 160 -2.64 -9.33 11.84
C ALA A 160 -3.67 -8.20 11.85
N VAL A 161 -4.92 -8.54 12.11
CA VAL A 161 -6.00 -7.58 12.34
C VAL A 161 -6.41 -7.66 13.79
N GLU A 162 -6.26 -6.56 14.51
CA GLU A 162 -6.55 -6.45 15.93
C GLU A 162 -7.67 -5.44 16.16
N ASP A 163 -8.53 -5.69 17.16
CA ASP A 163 -9.53 -4.73 17.59
C ASP A 163 -8.85 -3.43 18.06
N ALA A 164 -9.21 -2.28 17.44
CA ALA A 164 -8.61 -0.98 17.77
C ALA A 164 -8.95 -0.51 19.20
N SER A 165 -10.00 -1.05 19.85
CA SER A 165 -10.35 -0.73 21.23
C SER A 165 -9.35 -1.31 22.25
N VAL A 166 -8.67 -2.40 21.91
CA VAL A 166 -7.65 -3.02 22.76
C VAL A 166 -6.47 -2.08 22.93
N LYS A 167 -6.10 -1.83 24.20
CA LYS A 167 -4.94 -0.98 24.50
C LYS A 167 -3.68 -1.59 23.88
N GLU A 168 -3.03 -0.79 23.08
CA GLU A 168 -1.70 -1.10 22.55
C GLU A 168 -0.75 -1.42 23.71
N LYS A 169 -0.09 -2.58 23.67
CA LYS A 169 1.03 -2.86 24.57
C LYS A 169 2.11 -1.80 24.26
N ARG A 170 2.31 -0.87 25.19
CA ARG A 170 3.28 0.22 25.04
C ARG A 170 4.65 -0.37 24.75
N GLY A 171 5.18 -0.12 23.56
CA GLY A 171 6.56 -0.40 23.21
C GLY A 171 6.76 -0.71 21.74
N GLY A 172 7.62 0.05 21.08
CA GLY A 172 8.25 -0.33 19.85
C GLY A 172 7.89 0.43 18.59
N PHE A 173 7.04 1.48 18.65
CA PHE A 173 6.85 2.37 17.50
C PHE A 173 7.55 3.72 17.76
N GLU A 174 8.55 4.03 16.94
CA GLU A 174 9.33 5.26 17.07
C GLU A 174 8.65 6.49 16.48
N ILE A 175 7.77 6.26 15.49
CA ILE A 175 7.08 7.31 14.75
C ILE A 175 5.58 7.05 14.80
N VAL A 176 4.80 8.04 15.22
CA VAL A 176 3.34 8.00 15.24
C VAL A 176 2.83 9.17 14.42
N VAL A 177 2.18 8.88 13.30
CA VAL A 177 1.65 9.84 12.37
C VAL A 177 0.15 9.94 12.54
N ARG A 178 -0.39 11.14 12.71
CA ARG A 178 -1.83 11.38 12.67
C ARG A 178 -2.29 11.43 11.22
N ALA A 179 -3.41 10.77 10.95
CA ALA A 179 -4.01 10.75 9.64
C ALA A 179 -5.42 11.36 9.70
N ARG A 180 -5.95 11.77 8.53
CA ARG A 180 -7.34 12.18 8.36
C ARG A 180 -8.08 11.12 7.59
N SER A 181 -9.27 10.76 8.01
CA SER A 181 -10.10 9.82 7.25
C SER A 181 -10.86 10.56 6.13
N ARG A 182 -10.81 9.99 4.92
CA ARG A 182 -11.60 10.41 3.77
C ARG A 182 -12.10 9.18 3.02
N LEU A 183 -13.41 8.99 2.95
CA LEU A 183 -14.04 7.81 2.36
C LEU A 183 -13.47 6.49 2.94
N GLY A 184 -13.18 6.46 4.26
CA GLY A 184 -12.54 5.33 4.93
C GLY A 184 -11.01 5.27 4.79
N GLN A 185 -10.42 5.99 3.83
CA GLN A 185 -8.99 6.04 3.60
C GLN A 185 -8.29 6.96 4.62
N LEU A 186 -7.17 6.52 5.19
CA LEU A 186 -6.33 7.35 6.03
C LEU A 186 -5.33 8.13 5.19
N LEU A 187 -5.38 9.47 5.32
CA LEU A 187 -4.53 10.41 4.61
C LEU A 187 -3.53 11.07 5.55
N ILE A 188 -2.24 10.93 5.29
CA ILE A 188 -1.17 11.67 5.96
C ILE A 188 -0.97 12.99 5.19
N THR A 189 -1.00 14.12 5.88
CA THR A 189 -0.87 15.46 5.26
C THR A 189 0.45 16.16 5.57
N ASP A 190 1.22 15.64 6.55
CA ASP A 190 2.51 16.20 6.97
C ASP A 190 3.68 15.40 6.36
N ALA A 191 3.64 15.29 5.03
CA ALA A 191 4.68 14.65 4.23
C ALA A 191 5.16 15.59 3.10
N THR A 192 6.40 15.40 2.66
CA THR A 192 6.97 16.14 1.53
C THR A 192 7.80 15.23 0.63
N VAL A 193 7.72 15.45 -0.68
CA VAL A 193 8.62 14.85 -1.69
C VAL A 193 9.42 15.98 -2.30
N GLU A 194 10.75 15.94 -2.19
CA GLU A 194 11.66 17.03 -2.63
C GLU A 194 11.22 18.43 -2.16
N GLY A 195 10.68 18.53 -0.93
CA GLY A 195 10.15 19.76 -0.35
C GLY A 195 8.74 20.16 -0.79
N VAL A 196 8.13 19.45 -1.76
CA VAL A 196 6.74 19.64 -2.19
C VAL A 196 5.82 18.91 -1.20
N LYS A 197 4.86 19.63 -0.60
CA LYS A 197 3.84 19.00 0.25
C LYS A 197 3.02 18.00 -0.54
N VAL A 198 2.82 16.82 0.02
CA VAL A 198 2.10 15.72 -0.60
C VAL A 198 1.12 15.09 0.38
N THR A 199 -0.05 14.70 -0.10
CA THR A 199 -0.96 13.83 0.64
C THR A 199 -0.52 12.38 0.43
N VAL A 200 -0.27 11.65 1.53
CA VAL A 200 0.19 10.25 1.44
C VAL A 200 -0.94 9.32 1.85
N ILE A 201 -1.11 8.25 1.08
CA ILE A 201 -2.00 7.12 1.32
C ILE A 201 -1.11 5.90 1.59
N ILE A 202 -1.46 5.08 2.57
CA ILE A 202 -0.82 3.77 2.78
C ILE A 202 -1.66 2.71 2.07
N ASP A 203 -1.04 1.98 1.17
CA ASP A 203 -1.69 1.02 0.29
C ASP A 203 -0.99 -0.34 0.39
N THR A 204 -1.54 -1.22 1.20
CA THR A 204 -1.00 -2.58 1.40
C THR A 204 -1.37 -3.54 0.26
N GLY A 205 -2.26 -3.14 -0.62
CA GLY A 205 -2.61 -3.86 -1.84
C GLY A 205 -1.62 -3.63 -2.98
N ALA A 206 -0.91 -2.49 -2.98
CA ALA A 206 0.07 -2.15 -4.00
C ALA A 206 1.48 -2.60 -3.62
N GLN A 207 2.27 -3.08 -4.59
CA GLN A 207 3.70 -3.35 -4.41
C GLN A 207 4.50 -2.05 -4.53
N ALA A 208 4.41 -1.39 -5.67
CA ALA A 208 5.11 -0.13 -5.94
C ALA A 208 4.38 1.07 -5.34
N SER A 209 5.12 2.12 -5.06
CA SER A 209 4.53 3.42 -4.68
C SER A 209 4.25 4.25 -5.91
N LEU A 210 3.09 4.90 -5.92
CA LEU A 210 2.56 5.63 -7.06
C LEU A 210 2.21 7.07 -6.68
N GLY A 211 2.86 8.03 -7.36
CA GLY A 211 2.49 9.44 -7.32
C GLY A 211 1.60 9.83 -8.51
N ASN A 212 0.79 10.88 -8.36
CA ASN A 212 0.06 11.45 -9.49
C ASN A 212 0.91 12.46 -10.28
N MET A 213 0.43 12.86 -11.47
CA MET A 213 1.13 13.83 -12.30
C MET A 213 1.15 15.22 -11.65
N ALA A 214 0.18 15.60 -10.82
CA ALA A 214 0.22 16.85 -10.05
C ALA A 214 1.40 16.92 -9.06
N LEU A 215 1.89 15.78 -8.56
CA LEU A 215 3.14 15.68 -7.80
C LEU A 215 4.34 15.73 -8.76
N ARG A 216 4.30 14.92 -9.84
CA ARG A 216 5.38 14.78 -10.81
C ARG A 216 5.81 16.14 -11.38
N ASP A 217 4.86 16.98 -11.73
CA ASP A 217 5.10 18.30 -12.35
C ASP A 217 5.77 19.31 -11.40
N LYS A 218 5.65 19.09 -10.08
CA LYS A 218 6.23 19.99 -9.06
C LYS A 218 7.61 19.58 -8.59
N ILE A 219 8.05 18.35 -8.87
CA ILE A 219 9.36 17.85 -8.47
C ILE A 219 10.35 17.86 -9.63
N ARG A 220 11.66 17.81 -9.31
CA ARG A 220 12.74 17.85 -10.30
C ARG A 220 13.37 16.48 -10.58
N ALA A 221 12.71 15.41 -10.15
CA ALA A 221 13.20 14.06 -10.38
C ALA A 221 13.41 13.79 -11.89
N LYS A 222 14.52 13.20 -12.23
CA LYS A 222 14.82 12.80 -13.61
C LYS A 222 13.99 11.58 -13.96
N ARG A 223 13.44 11.54 -15.17
CA ARG A 223 12.82 10.33 -15.70
C ARG A 223 13.86 9.22 -15.77
N ALA A 224 13.53 8.06 -15.19
CA ALA A 224 14.38 6.89 -15.27
C ALA A 224 13.95 5.96 -16.42
N GLN A 225 12.68 5.53 -16.42
CA GLN A 225 12.13 4.62 -17.44
C GLN A 225 10.59 4.65 -17.45
N GLU A 226 10.03 4.14 -18.53
CA GLU A 226 8.61 3.82 -18.61
C GLU A 226 8.36 2.45 -17.97
N VAL A 227 7.30 2.33 -17.18
CA VAL A 227 6.90 1.08 -16.52
C VAL A 227 5.43 0.82 -16.79
N ILE A 228 5.09 -0.46 -16.94
CA ILE A 228 3.71 -0.91 -17.11
C ILE A 228 3.27 -1.61 -15.83
N THR A 229 2.04 -1.31 -15.43
CA THR A 229 1.44 -1.84 -14.20
C THR A 229 0.01 -2.26 -14.50
N THR A 230 -0.42 -3.42 -14.02
CA THR A 230 -1.76 -3.96 -14.25
C THR A 230 -2.62 -3.79 -12.99
N ASP A 231 -3.86 -3.29 -13.14
CA ASP A 231 -4.80 -3.13 -12.02
C ASP A 231 -5.64 -4.40 -11.76
N VAL A 232 -6.48 -4.35 -10.70
CA VAL A 232 -7.38 -5.45 -10.30
C VAL A 232 -8.40 -5.85 -11.37
N ASN A 233 -8.64 -4.98 -12.35
CA ASN A 233 -9.50 -5.24 -13.48
C ASN A 233 -8.76 -5.89 -14.67
N GLY A 234 -7.44 -6.13 -14.53
CA GLY A 234 -6.59 -6.65 -15.59
C GLY A 234 -6.26 -5.63 -16.68
N VAL A 235 -6.30 -4.33 -16.37
CA VAL A 235 -6.02 -3.23 -17.31
C VAL A 235 -4.67 -2.61 -16.97
N ASP A 236 -3.84 -2.42 -18.00
CA ASP A 236 -2.52 -1.84 -17.86
C ASP A 236 -2.58 -0.32 -17.77
N ILE A 237 -1.75 0.24 -16.88
CA ILE A 237 -1.42 1.65 -16.82
C ILE A 237 0.07 1.83 -17.12
N VAL A 238 0.34 2.78 -18.00
CA VAL A 238 1.72 3.17 -18.31
C VAL A 238 2.11 4.31 -17.36
N GLY A 239 3.16 4.12 -16.61
CA GLY A 239 3.70 5.08 -15.67
C GLY A 239 5.14 5.47 -15.98
N GLU A 240 5.58 6.56 -15.38
CA GLU A 240 6.96 7.03 -15.41
C GLU A 240 7.64 6.70 -14.09
N LEU A 241 8.62 5.80 -14.08
CA LEU A 241 9.48 5.56 -12.92
C LEU A 241 10.55 6.66 -12.84
N ALA A 242 10.66 7.28 -11.68
CA ALA A 242 11.71 8.26 -11.40
C ALA A 242 12.25 8.09 -9.98
N ILE A 243 13.53 8.42 -9.77
CA ILE A 243 14.14 8.42 -8.44
C ILE A 243 14.05 9.83 -7.87
N VAL A 244 13.34 9.98 -6.75
CA VAL A 244 13.24 11.23 -6.00
C VAL A 244 14.31 11.26 -4.91
N ARG A 245 14.94 12.44 -4.74
CA ARG A 245 16.05 12.59 -3.79
C ARG A 245 15.63 12.50 -2.33
N SER A 246 14.39 12.88 -2.01
CA SER A 246 13.92 12.85 -0.63
C SER A 246 12.41 12.68 -0.53
N LEU A 247 12.00 11.81 0.38
CA LEU A 247 10.63 11.67 0.88
C LEU A 247 10.68 11.81 2.39
N ASN A 248 9.98 12.80 2.95
CA ASN A 248 9.87 13.01 4.40
C ASN A 248 8.45 12.72 4.86
N ILE A 249 8.32 11.93 5.91
CA ILE A 249 7.05 11.65 6.60
C ILE A 249 7.29 11.84 8.11
N GLU A 250 6.70 12.87 8.72
CA GLU A 250 6.80 13.13 10.17
C GLU A 250 8.23 13.07 10.74
N GLY A 251 9.19 13.62 9.99
CA GLY A 251 10.59 13.66 10.39
C GLY A 251 11.40 12.40 10.06
N LEU A 252 10.80 11.38 9.46
CA LEU A 252 11.54 10.32 8.79
C LEU A 252 11.90 10.76 7.38
N ALA A 253 13.18 10.80 7.06
CA ALA A 253 13.69 11.11 5.73
C ALA A 253 14.17 9.83 5.04
N LEU A 254 13.58 9.53 3.87
CA LEU A 254 14.06 8.52 2.93
C LEU A 254 14.76 9.25 1.77
N THR A 255 15.85 8.68 1.28
CA THR A 255 16.62 9.24 0.14
C THR A 255 16.65 8.27 -1.01
N ASP A 256 16.77 8.83 -2.23
CA ASP A 256 16.88 8.05 -3.47
C ASP A 256 15.73 7.06 -3.67
N VAL A 257 14.50 7.55 -3.45
CA VAL A 257 13.29 6.75 -3.44
C VAL A 257 12.75 6.56 -4.85
N PRO A 258 12.64 5.33 -5.37
CA PRO A 258 12.01 5.06 -6.66
C PRO A 258 10.50 5.22 -6.53
N LEU A 259 9.92 6.11 -7.34
CA LEU A 259 8.47 6.33 -7.41
C LEU A 259 7.99 6.21 -8.85
N THR A 260 6.88 5.53 -9.03
CA THR A 260 6.15 5.55 -10.30
C THR A 260 5.16 6.71 -10.30
N PHE A 261 4.98 7.36 -11.46
CA PHE A 261 4.04 8.46 -11.63
C PHE A 261 3.06 8.15 -12.75
N ALA A 262 1.78 8.26 -12.44
CA ALA A 262 0.70 8.15 -13.41
C ALA A 262 -0.57 8.81 -12.86
N ASP A 263 -1.42 9.32 -13.75
CA ASP A 263 -2.79 9.69 -13.37
C ASP A 263 -3.68 8.45 -13.32
N THR A 264 -4.48 8.36 -12.29
CA THR A 264 -5.31 7.19 -12.04
C THR A 264 -6.76 7.55 -11.72
N PRO A 265 -7.73 6.77 -12.21
CA PRO A 265 -9.13 6.92 -11.82
C PRO A 265 -9.37 6.83 -10.30
N ALA A 266 -8.51 6.12 -9.57
CA ALA A 266 -8.60 5.99 -8.11
C ALA A 266 -8.34 7.33 -7.40
N PHE A 267 -7.31 8.09 -7.81
CA PHE A 267 -7.06 9.41 -7.25
C PHE A 267 -8.18 10.40 -7.58
N ASP A 268 -8.76 10.31 -8.79
CA ASP A 268 -9.92 11.11 -9.19
C ASP A 268 -11.13 10.84 -8.27
N ALA A 269 -11.42 9.58 -8.01
CA ALA A 269 -12.54 9.17 -7.18
C ALA A 269 -12.37 9.58 -5.71
N LEU A 270 -11.13 9.68 -5.22
CA LEU A 270 -10.81 10.28 -3.92
C LEU A 270 -10.86 11.82 -3.95
N GLY A 271 -11.04 12.46 -5.12
CA GLY A 271 -11.00 13.92 -5.29
C GLY A 271 -9.61 14.49 -5.00
N LEU A 272 -8.56 13.75 -5.38
CA LEU A 272 -7.16 14.09 -5.12
C LEU A 272 -6.37 14.35 -6.41
N ARG A 273 -7.03 14.39 -7.57
CA ARG A 273 -6.39 14.52 -8.89
C ARG A 273 -5.48 15.74 -9.00
N ASP A 274 -5.98 16.91 -8.56
CA ASP A 274 -5.33 18.21 -8.84
C ASP A 274 -4.35 18.64 -7.73
N GLN A 275 -4.12 17.78 -6.75
CA GLN A 275 -3.17 18.04 -5.67
C GLN A 275 -2.11 16.93 -5.59
N PRO A 276 -0.86 17.24 -5.15
CA PRO A 276 0.16 16.22 -5.01
C PRO A 276 -0.27 15.08 -4.10
N VAL A 277 -0.25 13.85 -4.64
CA VAL A 277 -0.61 12.61 -3.93
C VAL A 277 0.46 11.56 -4.17
N LEU A 278 0.71 10.77 -3.14
CA LEU A 278 1.57 9.60 -3.16
C LEU A 278 0.89 8.44 -2.44
N SER A 279 0.60 7.35 -3.14
CA SER A 279 0.28 6.06 -2.53
C SER A 279 1.58 5.32 -2.24
N ILE A 280 1.78 4.93 -0.97
CA ILE A 280 2.95 4.17 -0.53
C ILE A 280 2.59 2.70 -0.50
N GLY A 281 3.23 1.92 -1.38
CA GLY A 281 3.08 0.48 -1.49
C GLY A 281 4.03 -0.31 -0.58
N MET A 282 3.86 -1.62 -0.61
CA MET A 282 4.55 -2.59 0.25
C MET A 282 6.07 -2.52 0.15
N GLN A 283 6.62 -2.21 -1.04
CA GLN A 283 8.06 -2.03 -1.26
C GLN A 283 8.68 -1.01 -0.29
N HIS A 284 8.02 0.14 -0.10
CA HIS A 284 8.52 1.17 0.81
C HIS A 284 8.08 0.93 2.26
N LEU A 285 6.95 0.27 2.48
CA LEU A 285 6.56 -0.16 3.83
C LEU A 285 7.52 -1.20 4.40
N ALA A 286 8.13 -2.04 3.56
CA ALA A 286 9.12 -3.05 3.97
C ALA A 286 10.46 -2.46 4.45
N LEU A 287 10.69 -1.15 4.30
CA LEU A 287 11.82 -0.46 4.91
C LEU A 287 11.68 -0.31 6.44
N PHE A 288 10.50 -0.55 6.97
CA PHE A 288 10.21 -0.55 8.40
C PHE A 288 10.25 -1.97 8.96
N ASP A 289 10.55 -2.09 10.23
CA ASP A 289 10.43 -3.36 10.94
C ASP A 289 8.97 -3.78 11.11
N ARG A 290 8.13 -2.79 11.47
CA ARG A 290 6.68 -2.97 11.61
C ARG A 290 5.93 -1.69 11.21
N VAL A 291 4.74 -1.88 10.66
CA VAL A 291 3.79 -0.80 10.39
C VAL A 291 2.46 -1.17 11.01
N ALA A 292 1.85 -0.26 11.78
CA ALA A 292 0.51 -0.42 12.29
C ALA A 292 -0.40 0.69 11.77
N ILE A 293 -1.52 0.31 11.16
CA ILE A 293 -2.54 1.22 10.61
C ILE A 293 -3.75 1.11 11.52
N ASP A 294 -3.97 2.12 12.37
CA ASP A 294 -5.03 2.16 13.37
C ASP A 294 -6.18 3.03 12.84
N PHE A 295 -7.17 2.39 12.23
CA PHE A 295 -8.32 3.08 11.63
C PHE A 295 -9.20 3.72 12.71
N GLY A 296 -9.43 3.02 13.82
CA GLY A 296 -10.25 3.53 14.92
C GLY A 296 -9.69 4.81 15.57
N ARG A 297 -8.35 4.95 15.61
CA ARG A 297 -7.67 6.14 16.16
C ARG A 297 -7.11 7.07 15.10
N GLN A 298 -7.32 6.78 13.82
CA GLN A 298 -6.86 7.56 12.67
C GLN A 298 -5.37 7.91 12.76
N ARG A 299 -4.53 6.90 12.94
CA ARG A 299 -3.08 7.05 13.03
C ARG A 299 -2.34 5.88 12.39
N ILE A 300 -1.13 6.17 11.98
CA ILE A 300 -0.21 5.19 11.44
C ILE A 300 1.06 5.20 12.27
N LEU A 301 1.53 4.04 12.64
CA LEU A 301 2.68 3.87 13.53
C LEU A 301 3.76 3.10 12.78
N PHE A 302 4.97 3.62 12.81
CA PHE A 302 6.13 3.00 12.18
C PHE A 302 7.16 2.64 13.23
N ASP A 303 7.63 1.40 13.19
CA ASP A 303 8.77 0.91 13.93
C ASP A 303 9.94 0.79 12.95
N VAL A 304 11.00 1.52 13.22
CA VAL A 304 12.18 1.58 12.36
C VAL A 304 13.29 0.67 12.88
N PRO A 305 14.21 0.21 12.01
CA PRO A 305 15.39 -0.54 12.43
C PRO A 305 16.13 0.15 13.59
N ALA A 306 16.71 -0.65 14.48
CA ALA A 306 17.25 -0.16 15.78
C ALA A 306 18.35 0.90 15.64
N ASP A 307 19.14 0.87 14.58
CA ASP A 307 20.15 1.86 14.23
C ASP A 307 19.52 3.19 13.81
N VAL A 308 18.48 3.15 12.97
CA VAL A 308 17.69 4.32 12.55
C VAL A 308 16.97 4.92 13.76
N ALA A 309 16.35 4.09 14.62
CA ALA A 309 15.71 4.53 15.85
C ALA A 309 16.69 5.26 16.78
N ARG A 310 17.91 4.75 16.90
CA ARG A 310 18.97 5.39 17.69
C ARG A 310 19.35 6.76 17.12
N ALA A 311 19.54 6.85 15.80
CA ALA A 311 19.86 8.10 15.11
C ALA A 311 18.74 9.15 15.27
N LEU A 312 17.49 8.75 15.13
CA LEU A 312 16.32 9.62 15.33
C LEU A 312 16.24 10.15 16.77
N ARG A 313 16.47 9.30 17.77
CA ARG A 313 16.49 9.73 19.18
C ARG A 313 17.61 10.73 19.46
N GLN A 314 18.82 10.51 18.93
CA GLN A 314 19.94 11.43 19.06
C GLN A 314 19.64 12.79 18.40
N ALA A 315 19.07 12.78 17.18
CA ALA A 315 18.69 14.00 16.48
C ALA A 315 17.64 14.81 17.24
N LYS A 316 16.61 14.15 17.81
CA LYS A 316 15.59 14.80 18.65
C LYS A 316 16.19 15.39 19.93
N GLN A 317 17.13 14.71 20.57
CA GLN A 317 17.82 15.24 21.76
C GLN A 317 18.67 16.46 21.42
N SER A 318 19.41 16.44 20.32
CA SER A 318 20.22 17.56 19.84
C SER A 318 19.39 18.79 19.47
N ALA A 319 18.22 18.58 18.83
CA ALA A 319 17.30 19.66 18.46
C ALA A 319 16.66 20.33 19.69
N ASN A 320 16.48 19.59 20.80
CA ASN A 320 15.93 20.12 22.05
C ASN A 320 16.98 20.74 22.97
N TYR A 321 18.26 20.63 22.64
CA TYR A 321 19.35 21.26 23.38
C TYR A 321 19.37 22.76 23.06
N ARG A 322 18.78 23.61 23.94
CA ARG A 322 19.00 25.05 23.97
C ARG A 322 20.18 25.30 24.92
N PRO A 323 21.33 25.78 24.43
CA PRO A 323 22.38 26.23 25.36
C PRO A 323 21.81 27.31 26.28
N ARG A 324 21.95 27.13 27.58
CA ARG A 324 21.70 28.20 28.58
C ARG A 324 22.90 29.15 28.50
N TYR A 325 22.71 30.30 27.92
CA TYR A 325 23.58 31.48 28.09
C TYR A 325 23.00 32.34 29.18
#